data_7d6ecce1c63fcb2d6a048a6a03785b56
#
_entry.id   7d6ecce1c63fcb2d6a048a6a03785b56
#
_cell.length_a   1.000
_cell.length_b   1.000
_cell.length_c   1.000
_cell.angle_alpha   90.00
_cell.angle_beta   90.00
_cell.angle_gamma   90.00
#
_symmetry.space_group_name_H-M   'P 1'
#
loop_
_entity.id
_entity.type
_entity.pdbx_description
1 polymer ?
#
loop_
_entity_poly.entity_id
_entity_poly.type
_entity_poly.pdbx_seq_one_letter_code
_entity_poly.pdbx_strand_id
1 'polypeptide(L)'
;MSRETVAKAAEELRRSAIDVAWRQWCAVGSLASIAGEAGASALVDPEALILFSLALRDDERRLWDVLTWWAGTGVGLLSVQRIKKLAREYPPAVQGRLAEFAWYAVQSGDKRWQSLSGTGAAESRGPEPRRDKWFGEGPELIEPAALLLRLRAGFGVGAKADLLGFLLGVDGAWCSIRLISAGTYYTARALSTAAEDMARARLVHASGNKPVEFRVNPKPWSDLLELPRLSPWRYWQPLYAFLMNTLAWVDSDEFQGGTDYLVSSKARDLVIAHRAAFTRNGIDVPRPEDFKGESYLTAFAGTLRMTGRWLARSV
;
A
#
# COMPACT_ATOMS: atom_id res chain seq x y z
N MET A 1 31.81 6.63 6.26
CA MET A 1 31.36 7.33 5.02
C MET A 1 30.21 6.62 4.32
N SER A 2 30.28 5.34 3.93
CA SER A 2 29.20 4.68 3.19
C SER A 2 27.94 4.42 4.02
N ARG A 3 28.08 4.03 5.29
CA ARG A 3 26.95 3.78 6.22
C ARG A 3 26.19 5.07 6.57
N GLU A 4 26.90 6.17 6.86
CA GLU A 4 26.30 7.48 7.08
C GLU A 4 25.50 7.97 5.85
N THR A 5 25.99 7.67 4.65
CA THR A 5 25.28 7.98 3.40
C THR A 5 23.97 7.20 3.29
N VAL A 6 23.95 5.93 3.73
CA VAL A 6 22.72 5.12 3.77
C VAL A 6 21.75 5.67 4.82
N ALA A 7 22.21 6.00 6.03
CA ALA A 7 21.36 6.56 7.08
C ALA A 7 20.72 7.89 6.63
N LYS A 8 21.48 8.77 5.98
CA LYS A 8 20.94 10.01 5.41
C LYS A 8 19.90 9.77 4.33
N ALA A 9 20.16 8.82 3.42
CA ALA A 9 19.20 8.46 2.37
C ALA A 9 17.93 7.82 2.94
N ALA A 10 18.03 7.04 4.01
CA ALA A 10 16.89 6.46 4.72
C ALA A 10 16.03 7.55 5.38
N GLU A 11 16.65 8.58 5.97
CA GLU A 11 15.93 9.70 6.55
C GLU A 11 15.20 10.56 5.48
N GLU A 12 15.83 10.78 4.32
CA GLU A 12 15.20 11.42 3.17
C GLU A 12 13.98 10.60 2.69
N LEU A 13 14.14 9.25 2.65
CA LEU A 13 13.09 8.32 2.26
C LEU A 13 11.93 8.30 3.27
N ARG A 14 12.20 8.35 4.59
CA ARG A 14 11.20 8.42 5.66
C ARG A 14 10.28 9.63 5.49
N ARG A 15 10.86 10.79 5.21
CA ARG A 15 10.08 12.01 4.95
C ARG A 15 9.19 11.85 3.72
N SER A 16 9.72 11.31 2.62
CA SER A 16 8.92 11.03 1.41
C SER A 16 7.80 10.01 1.69
N ALA A 17 8.06 9.03 2.56
CA ALA A 17 7.07 8.03 2.95
C ALA A 17 5.89 8.66 3.73
N ILE A 18 6.18 9.56 4.67
CA ILE A 18 5.16 10.29 5.43
C ILE A 18 4.33 11.18 4.49
N ASP A 19 4.96 11.92 3.58
CA ASP A 19 4.26 12.77 2.61
C ASP A 19 3.30 11.95 1.73
N VAL A 20 3.74 10.80 1.25
CA VAL A 20 2.91 9.89 0.45
C VAL A 20 1.73 9.36 1.24
N ALA A 21 1.94 8.95 2.49
CA ALA A 21 0.85 8.49 3.35
C ALA A 21 -0.21 9.58 3.50
N TRP A 22 0.17 10.81 3.78
CA TRP A 22 -0.76 11.94 3.91
C TRP A 22 -1.51 12.25 2.62
N ARG A 23 -0.84 12.31 1.47
CA ARG A 23 -1.50 12.55 0.19
C ARG A 23 -2.55 11.48 -0.11
N GLN A 24 -2.25 10.22 0.18
CA GLN A 24 -3.21 9.14 -0.02
C GLN A 24 -4.39 9.22 0.97
N TRP A 25 -4.14 9.56 2.24
CA TRP A 25 -5.20 9.78 3.20
C TRP A 25 -6.10 10.97 2.82
N CYS A 26 -5.52 12.07 2.34
CA CYS A 26 -6.31 13.21 1.84
C CYS A 26 -7.20 12.80 0.66
N ALA A 27 -6.68 11.97 -0.27
CA ALA A 27 -7.46 11.49 -1.43
C ALA A 27 -8.62 10.55 -1.06
N VAL A 28 -8.67 10.05 0.17
CA VAL A 28 -9.78 9.20 0.66
C VAL A 28 -10.60 9.87 1.77
N GLY A 29 -10.48 11.19 1.93
CA GLY A 29 -11.36 12.00 2.77
C GLY A 29 -10.81 12.41 4.13
N SER A 30 -9.53 12.20 4.40
CA SER A 30 -8.90 12.87 5.54
C SER A 30 -8.72 14.34 5.22
N LEU A 31 -9.35 15.22 6.03
CA LEU A 31 -9.26 16.68 5.86
C LEU A 31 -7.97 17.27 6.46
N ALA A 32 -6.96 16.47 6.75
CA ALA A 32 -5.67 16.94 7.21
C ALA A 32 -5.07 17.85 6.13
N SER A 33 -5.27 19.14 6.32
CA SER A 33 -4.73 20.17 5.43
C SER A 33 -3.20 20.18 5.52
N ILE A 34 -2.57 19.35 4.71
CA ILE A 34 -1.20 19.63 4.30
C ILE A 34 -1.35 20.64 3.19
N ALA A 35 -1.05 21.91 3.54
CA ALA A 35 -1.30 23.06 2.73
C ALA A 35 -0.88 22.85 1.26
N GLY A 36 -1.83 23.03 0.35
CA GLY A 36 -1.57 23.37 -1.05
C GLY A 36 -1.24 22.25 -2.01
N GLU A 37 -1.29 20.97 -1.66
CA GLU A 37 -0.86 19.90 -2.57
C GLU A 37 -2.01 19.12 -3.19
N ALA A 38 -1.88 18.85 -4.49
CA ALA A 38 -2.78 17.99 -5.24
C ALA A 38 -2.91 16.62 -4.56
N GLY A 39 -4.14 16.09 -4.46
CA GLY A 39 -4.41 14.76 -3.94
C GLY A 39 -3.65 13.66 -4.71
N ALA A 40 -3.74 12.42 -4.24
CA ALA A 40 -3.07 11.30 -4.87
C ALA A 40 -3.45 11.16 -6.34
N SER A 41 -2.45 10.99 -7.22
CA SER A 41 -2.66 10.82 -8.67
C SER A 41 -2.91 9.37 -9.07
N ALA A 42 -2.48 8.41 -8.26
CA ALA A 42 -2.63 6.97 -8.46
C ALA A 42 -3.69 6.37 -7.52
N LEU A 43 -4.21 5.19 -7.90
CA LEU A 43 -5.17 4.45 -7.09
C LEU A 43 -4.60 4.14 -5.70
N VAL A 44 -5.37 4.45 -4.67
CA VAL A 44 -5.04 4.08 -3.29
C VAL A 44 -5.34 2.60 -3.08
N ASP A 45 -4.37 1.88 -2.52
CA ASP A 45 -4.56 0.53 -1.97
C ASP A 45 -4.82 0.66 -0.45
N PRO A 46 -6.07 0.53 0.01
CA PRO A 46 -6.42 0.91 1.38
C PRO A 46 -5.77 0.02 2.44
N GLU A 47 -5.64 -1.28 2.21
CA GLU A 47 -4.99 -2.17 3.17
C GLU A 47 -3.47 -1.93 3.22
N ALA A 48 -2.85 -1.66 2.06
CA ALA A 48 -1.44 -1.30 2.01
C ALA A 48 -1.18 0.04 2.71
N LEU A 49 -2.06 1.03 2.51
CA LEU A 49 -1.97 2.35 3.17
C LEU A 49 -2.10 2.23 4.69
N ILE A 50 -3.03 1.42 5.20
CA ILE A 50 -3.19 1.19 6.65
C ILE A 50 -1.91 0.58 7.22
N LEU A 51 -1.40 -0.51 6.64
CA LEU A 51 -0.18 -1.16 7.13
C LEU A 51 1.04 -0.24 7.08
N PHE A 52 1.14 0.56 6.04
CA PHE A 52 2.17 1.57 5.88
C PHE A 52 2.09 2.65 6.96
N SER A 53 0.89 3.18 7.22
CA SER A 53 0.65 4.18 8.26
C SER A 53 0.86 3.62 9.66
N LEU A 54 0.47 2.37 9.92
CA LEU A 54 0.78 1.68 11.17
C LEU A 54 2.30 1.55 11.39
N ALA A 55 3.07 1.33 10.34
CA ALA A 55 4.53 1.26 10.43
C ALA A 55 5.15 2.64 10.74
N LEU A 56 4.60 3.72 10.19
CA LEU A 56 5.09 5.10 10.33
C LEU A 56 4.57 5.84 11.57
N ARG A 57 3.69 5.24 12.38
CA ARG A 57 2.99 5.97 13.45
C ARG A 57 3.91 6.57 14.53
N ASP A 58 5.11 6.02 14.74
CA ASP A 58 6.06 6.55 15.71
C ASP A 58 6.82 7.75 15.15
N ASP A 59 6.98 7.80 13.83
CA ASP A 59 7.60 8.91 13.10
C ASP A 59 6.60 10.07 12.89
N GLU A 60 5.31 9.75 12.69
CA GLU A 60 4.22 10.72 12.48
C GLU A 60 2.97 10.29 13.28
N ARG A 61 2.87 10.81 14.50
CA ARG A 61 1.80 10.42 15.47
C ARG A 61 0.38 10.72 14.99
N ARG A 62 0.20 11.75 14.17
CA ARG A 62 -1.13 12.10 13.63
C ARG A 62 -1.69 11.03 12.68
N LEU A 63 -0.84 10.15 12.13
CA LEU A 63 -1.33 8.99 11.37
C LEU A 63 -2.18 8.06 12.22
N TRP A 64 -1.96 8.03 13.56
CA TRP A 64 -2.80 7.24 14.45
C TRP A 64 -4.22 7.81 14.56
N ASP A 65 -4.38 9.11 14.55
CA ASP A 65 -5.70 9.77 14.58
C ASP A 65 -6.50 9.44 13.30
N VAL A 66 -5.83 9.46 12.13
CA VAL A 66 -6.43 9.04 10.86
C VAL A 66 -6.82 7.56 10.88
N LEU A 67 -5.96 6.70 11.39
CA LEU A 67 -6.22 5.26 11.47
C LEU A 67 -7.41 4.94 12.38
N THR A 68 -7.52 5.62 13.52
CA THR A 68 -8.65 5.43 14.44
C THR A 68 -9.97 5.98 13.87
N TRP A 69 -9.92 7.12 13.17
CA TRP A 69 -11.07 7.61 12.40
C TRP A 69 -11.51 6.60 11.35
N TRP A 70 -10.56 6.06 10.58
CA TRP A 70 -10.87 5.07 9.54
C TRP A 70 -11.43 3.77 10.11
N ALA A 71 -10.92 3.33 11.27
CA ALA A 71 -11.47 2.17 11.98
C ALA A 71 -12.94 2.37 12.39
N GLY A 72 -13.37 3.63 12.56
CA GLY A 72 -14.76 3.98 12.87
C GLY A 72 -15.66 4.15 11.66
N THR A 73 -15.11 4.56 10.52
CA THR A 73 -15.93 5.05 9.40
C THR A 73 -15.71 4.28 8.09
N GLY A 74 -14.47 3.85 7.79
CA GLY A 74 -14.09 3.25 6.52
C GLY A 74 -13.82 1.75 6.57
N VAL A 75 -13.80 1.15 7.76
CA VAL A 75 -13.40 -0.25 7.95
C VAL A 75 -14.29 -1.25 7.18
N GLY A 76 -15.54 -0.88 6.93
CA GLY A 76 -16.48 -1.66 6.11
C GLY A 76 -16.01 -1.90 4.68
N LEU A 77 -15.14 -1.03 4.15
CA LEU A 77 -14.57 -1.10 2.80
C LEU A 77 -13.25 -1.89 2.74
N LEU A 78 -12.79 -2.47 3.85
CA LEU A 78 -11.55 -3.21 3.94
C LEU A 78 -11.75 -4.72 3.89
N SER A 79 -10.76 -5.40 3.27
CA SER A 79 -10.68 -6.86 3.26
C SER A 79 -9.81 -7.34 4.43
N VAL A 80 -10.44 -7.87 5.48
CA VAL A 80 -9.73 -8.45 6.65
C VAL A 80 -8.80 -9.58 6.23
N GLN A 81 -9.20 -10.41 5.28
CA GLN A 81 -8.37 -11.51 4.78
C GLN A 81 -7.14 -10.98 4.05
N ARG A 82 -7.31 -9.92 3.26
CA ARG A 82 -6.23 -9.32 2.50
C ARG A 82 -5.22 -8.64 3.43
N ILE A 83 -5.66 -7.79 4.34
CA ILE A 83 -4.75 -7.09 5.27
C ILE A 83 -3.97 -8.07 6.15
N LYS A 84 -4.61 -9.15 6.62
CA LYS A 84 -3.97 -10.22 7.39
C LYS A 84 -2.84 -10.91 6.61
N LYS A 85 -3.03 -11.12 5.31
CA LYS A 85 -2.01 -11.69 4.43
C LYS A 85 -0.86 -10.70 4.21
N LEU A 86 -1.18 -9.44 3.90
CA LEU A 86 -0.21 -8.39 3.60
C LEU A 86 0.68 -8.06 4.81
N ALA A 87 0.12 -8.03 6.01
CA ALA A 87 0.84 -7.69 7.23
C ALA A 87 2.06 -8.60 7.51
N ARG A 88 2.09 -9.80 6.93
CA ARG A 88 3.22 -10.75 7.08
C ARG A 88 4.50 -10.28 6.38
N GLU A 89 4.39 -9.36 5.44
CA GLU A 89 5.51 -8.81 4.68
C GLU A 89 6.13 -7.57 5.36
N TYR A 90 5.52 -7.08 6.45
CA TYR A 90 5.98 -5.92 7.22
C TYR A 90 6.78 -6.32 8.45
N PRO A 91 7.54 -5.38 9.06
CA PRO A 91 8.21 -5.62 10.33
C PRO A 91 7.26 -6.13 11.42
N PRO A 92 7.72 -7.01 12.34
CA PRO A 92 6.85 -7.63 13.35
C PRO A 92 6.06 -6.66 14.22
N ALA A 93 6.59 -5.46 14.50
CA ALA A 93 5.90 -4.43 15.27
C ALA A 93 4.56 -4.00 14.65
N VAL A 94 4.42 -4.08 13.31
CA VAL A 94 3.17 -3.73 12.62
C VAL A 94 2.03 -4.68 12.97
N GLN A 95 2.32 -5.93 13.31
CA GLN A 95 1.28 -6.90 13.69
C GLN A 95 0.60 -6.53 15.02
N GLY A 96 1.37 -6.08 16.02
CA GLY A 96 0.81 -5.58 17.27
C GLY A 96 -0.04 -4.33 17.06
N ARG A 97 0.45 -3.39 16.25
CA ARG A 97 -0.28 -2.16 15.89
C ARG A 97 -1.55 -2.44 15.08
N LEU A 98 -1.52 -3.47 14.22
CA LEU A 98 -2.71 -3.93 13.52
C LEU A 98 -3.76 -4.53 14.46
N ALA A 99 -3.34 -5.19 15.53
CA ALA A 99 -4.26 -5.68 16.56
C ALA A 99 -4.96 -4.53 17.31
N GLU A 100 -4.24 -3.44 17.58
CA GLU A 100 -4.83 -2.22 18.15
C GLU A 100 -5.86 -1.59 17.18
N PHE A 101 -5.51 -1.43 15.89
CA PHE A 101 -6.44 -0.96 14.87
C PHE A 101 -7.69 -1.85 14.78
N ALA A 102 -7.51 -3.17 14.77
CA ALA A 102 -8.59 -4.14 14.73
C ALA A 102 -9.51 -4.04 15.95
N TRP A 103 -8.96 -3.72 17.12
CA TRP A 103 -9.74 -3.49 18.33
C TRP A 103 -10.69 -2.28 18.15
N TYR A 104 -10.20 -1.15 17.62
CA TYR A 104 -11.06 0.01 17.33
C TYR A 104 -12.14 -0.33 16.30
N ALA A 105 -11.83 -1.10 15.27
CA ALA A 105 -12.81 -1.56 14.29
C ALA A 105 -13.92 -2.42 14.92
N VAL A 106 -13.57 -3.30 15.87
CA VAL A 106 -14.55 -4.10 16.63
C VAL A 106 -15.42 -3.20 17.51
N GLN A 107 -14.82 -2.21 18.21
CA GLN A 107 -15.58 -1.25 19.04
C GLN A 107 -16.54 -0.41 18.19
N SER A 108 -16.22 -0.16 16.94
CA SER A 108 -17.11 0.53 15.98
C SER A 108 -18.19 -0.39 15.38
N GLY A 109 -18.25 -1.66 15.79
CA GLY A 109 -19.30 -2.62 15.42
C GLY A 109 -18.92 -3.63 14.34
N ASP A 110 -17.74 -3.56 13.73
CA ASP A 110 -17.33 -4.52 12.69
C ASP A 110 -16.67 -5.77 13.28
N LYS A 111 -17.49 -6.78 13.55
CA LYS A 111 -17.06 -8.06 14.13
C LYS A 111 -16.10 -8.88 13.25
N ARG A 112 -15.97 -8.56 11.95
CA ARG A 112 -15.04 -9.27 11.05
C ARG A 112 -13.58 -9.15 11.53
N TRP A 113 -13.26 -8.10 12.30
CA TRP A 113 -11.93 -7.82 12.82
C TRP A 113 -11.59 -8.54 14.13
N GLN A 114 -12.54 -9.23 14.75
CA GLN A 114 -12.38 -9.89 16.05
C GLN A 114 -11.18 -10.87 16.08
N SER A 115 -10.93 -11.58 14.98
CA SER A 115 -9.80 -12.54 14.90
C SER A 115 -8.42 -11.87 14.87
N LEU A 116 -8.36 -10.56 14.65
CA LEU A 116 -7.11 -9.76 14.64
C LEU A 116 -6.94 -8.94 15.91
N SER A 117 -8.02 -8.63 16.63
CA SER A 117 -8.01 -7.71 17.77
C SER A 117 -7.32 -8.23 19.03
N GLY A 118 -6.87 -9.49 19.09
CA GLY A 118 -6.11 -10.07 20.18
C GLY A 118 -6.64 -9.83 21.59
N THR A 119 -6.44 -10.74 22.54
CA THR A 119 -6.87 -10.54 23.94
C THR A 119 -6.04 -9.51 24.71
N GLY A 120 -4.84 -9.16 24.24
CA GLY A 120 -3.94 -8.17 24.86
C GLY A 120 -4.08 -6.73 24.34
N ALA A 121 -4.85 -6.51 23.27
CA ALA A 121 -5.02 -5.17 22.70
C ALA A 121 -5.75 -4.18 23.62
N ALA A 122 -6.50 -4.68 24.60
CA ALA A 122 -7.19 -3.86 25.61
C ALA A 122 -6.22 -3.22 26.62
N GLU A 123 -5.04 -3.81 26.86
CA GLU A 123 -4.05 -3.32 27.82
C GLU A 123 -3.07 -2.33 27.20
N SER A 124 -2.88 -2.37 25.89
CA SER A 124 -1.99 -1.47 25.12
C SER A 124 -2.76 -0.31 24.50
N ARG A 125 -3.69 0.31 25.26
CA ARG A 125 -4.46 1.45 24.73
C ARG A 125 -3.53 2.59 24.35
N GLY A 126 -3.45 2.88 23.06
CA GLY A 126 -3.00 4.17 22.57
C GLY A 126 -3.92 5.29 23.11
N PRO A 127 -3.49 6.55 23.06
CA PRO A 127 -4.33 7.67 23.50
C PRO A 127 -5.69 7.63 22.78
N GLU A 128 -6.74 8.02 23.51
CA GLU A 128 -8.07 8.14 22.88
C GLU A 128 -7.98 9.03 21.65
N PRO A 129 -8.62 8.60 20.53
CA PRO A 129 -8.56 9.36 19.30
C PRO A 129 -9.15 10.74 19.54
N ARG A 130 -8.39 11.78 19.22
CA ARG A 130 -8.94 13.14 19.20
C ARG A 130 -9.96 13.20 18.08
N ARG A 131 -11.23 13.40 18.42
CA ARG A 131 -12.29 13.75 17.45
C ARG A 131 -12.05 15.20 17.02
N ASP A 132 -10.99 15.44 16.32
CA ASP A 132 -10.70 16.76 15.79
C ASP A 132 -11.58 17.02 14.56
N LYS A 133 -11.90 18.30 14.34
CA LYS A 133 -12.65 18.81 13.17
C LYS A 133 -12.02 18.51 11.80
N TRP A 134 -10.92 17.75 11.80
CA TRP A 134 -10.10 17.41 10.63
C TRP A 134 -10.58 16.17 9.86
N PHE A 135 -11.59 15.47 10.36
CA PHE A 135 -12.12 14.26 9.74
C PHE A 135 -13.58 14.45 9.37
N GLY A 136 -13.92 14.11 8.11
CA GLY A 136 -15.29 14.07 7.62
C GLY A 136 -16.12 12.98 8.31
N GLU A 137 -17.41 12.91 7.97
CA GLU A 137 -18.31 11.87 8.50
C GLU A 137 -17.94 10.46 8.05
N GLY A 138 -17.18 10.34 6.96
CA GLY A 138 -16.70 9.06 6.41
C GLY A 138 -15.72 9.24 5.25
N PRO A 139 -15.31 8.12 4.63
CA PRO A 139 -14.43 8.15 3.47
C PRO A 139 -15.02 8.92 2.28
N GLU A 140 -14.21 9.75 1.65
CA GLU A 140 -14.55 10.39 0.38
C GLU A 140 -14.27 9.40 -0.77
N LEU A 141 -15.30 9.15 -1.62
CA LEU A 141 -15.22 8.14 -2.68
C LEU A 141 -15.26 8.73 -4.09
N ILE A 142 -15.41 10.06 -4.22
CA ILE A 142 -15.57 10.75 -5.52
C ILE A 142 -14.23 10.92 -6.22
N GLU A 143 -13.16 11.09 -5.45
CA GLU A 143 -11.83 11.30 -6.00
C GLU A 143 -11.34 10.11 -6.86
N PRO A 144 -10.70 10.38 -8.02
CA PRO A 144 -10.20 9.32 -8.89
C PRO A 144 -9.29 8.31 -8.20
N ALA A 145 -8.49 8.75 -7.23
CA ALA A 145 -7.61 7.88 -6.44
C ALA A 145 -8.37 6.94 -5.48
N ALA A 146 -9.60 7.29 -5.09
CA ALA A 146 -10.47 6.47 -4.24
C ALA A 146 -11.29 5.42 -5.03
N LEU A 147 -11.07 5.29 -6.35
CA LEU A 147 -11.85 4.41 -7.23
C LEU A 147 -11.98 2.99 -6.69
N LEU A 148 -10.92 2.41 -6.11
CA LEU A 148 -11.00 1.06 -5.55
C LEU A 148 -12.03 0.96 -4.41
N LEU A 149 -12.08 1.96 -3.53
CA LEU A 149 -13.05 2.03 -2.43
C LEU A 149 -14.47 2.22 -2.98
N ARG A 150 -14.63 3.06 -4.00
CA ARG A 150 -15.91 3.29 -4.68
C ARG A 150 -16.44 2.01 -5.32
N LEU A 151 -15.57 1.24 -5.99
CA LEU A 151 -15.93 -0.06 -6.55
C LEU A 151 -16.30 -1.08 -5.47
N ARG A 152 -15.61 -1.06 -4.34
CA ARG A 152 -15.96 -1.91 -3.18
C ARG A 152 -17.29 -1.53 -2.54
N ALA A 153 -17.64 -0.25 -2.50
CA ALA A 153 -18.96 0.19 -2.05
C ALA A 153 -20.08 -0.31 -2.98
N GLY A 154 -19.85 -0.30 -4.30
CA GLY A 154 -20.85 -0.74 -5.29
C GLY A 154 -20.93 -2.27 -5.49
N PHE A 155 -19.79 -2.95 -5.55
CA PHE A 155 -19.69 -4.39 -5.86
C PHE A 155 -19.45 -5.29 -4.62
N GLY A 156 -19.26 -4.68 -3.44
CA GLY A 156 -18.82 -5.37 -2.24
C GLY A 156 -17.30 -5.57 -2.19
N VAL A 157 -16.78 -5.70 -0.97
CA VAL A 157 -15.36 -5.97 -0.72
C VAL A 157 -15.02 -7.38 -1.17
N GLY A 158 -14.15 -7.51 -2.18
CA GLY A 158 -13.76 -8.82 -2.69
C GLY A 158 -13.10 -8.79 -4.06
N ALA A 159 -12.86 -9.99 -4.60
CA ALA A 159 -12.11 -10.18 -5.83
C ALA A 159 -12.71 -9.46 -7.05
N LYS A 160 -14.04 -9.27 -7.13
CA LYS A 160 -14.70 -8.60 -8.28
C LYS A 160 -14.36 -7.12 -8.32
N ALA A 161 -14.51 -6.39 -7.20
CA ALA A 161 -14.19 -4.98 -7.12
C ALA A 161 -12.69 -4.73 -7.35
N ASP A 162 -11.84 -5.53 -6.74
CA ASP A 162 -10.39 -5.36 -6.82
C ASP A 162 -9.84 -5.74 -8.20
N LEU A 163 -10.39 -6.77 -8.86
CA LEU A 163 -10.11 -7.10 -10.25
C LEU A 163 -10.47 -5.95 -11.18
N LEU A 164 -11.67 -5.40 -11.02
CA LEU A 164 -12.12 -4.27 -11.84
C LEU A 164 -11.25 -3.04 -11.63
N GLY A 165 -10.95 -2.69 -10.37
CA GLY A 165 -10.05 -1.57 -10.03
C GLY A 165 -8.66 -1.74 -10.66
N PHE A 166 -8.11 -2.97 -10.62
CA PHE A 166 -6.84 -3.29 -11.26
C PHE A 166 -6.90 -3.08 -12.78
N LEU A 167 -7.91 -3.66 -13.45
CA LEU A 167 -8.06 -3.58 -14.91
C LEU A 167 -8.29 -2.14 -15.40
N LEU A 168 -9.03 -1.33 -14.64
CA LEU A 168 -9.20 0.10 -14.92
C LEU A 168 -7.89 0.88 -14.71
N GLY A 169 -7.15 0.57 -13.66
CA GLY A 169 -5.89 1.25 -13.34
C GLY A 169 -4.71 0.90 -14.25
N VAL A 170 -4.82 -0.15 -15.08
CA VAL A 170 -3.85 -0.49 -16.14
C VAL A 170 -4.29 -0.02 -17.53
N ASP A 171 -5.25 0.86 -17.60
CA ASP A 171 -5.71 1.57 -18.80
C ASP A 171 -6.09 0.66 -19.98
N GLY A 172 -6.86 -0.37 -19.68
CA GLY A 172 -7.41 -1.27 -20.70
C GLY A 172 -6.42 -2.28 -21.30
N ALA A 173 -5.25 -2.43 -20.70
CA ALA A 173 -4.30 -3.47 -21.10
C ALA A 173 -4.86 -4.87 -20.86
N TRP A 174 -4.50 -5.83 -21.73
CA TRP A 174 -4.79 -7.24 -21.51
C TRP A 174 -3.95 -7.80 -20.37
N CYS A 175 -4.61 -8.42 -19.39
CA CYS A 175 -3.97 -8.92 -18.18
C CYS A 175 -4.29 -10.38 -17.93
N SER A 176 -3.26 -11.19 -17.67
CA SER A 176 -3.42 -12.55 -17.20
C SER A 176 -3.88 -12.58 -15.73
N ILE A 177 -4.57 -13.65 -15.32
CA ILE A 177 -4.93 -13.87 -13.91
C ILE A 177 -3.70 -13.82 -12.99
N ARG A 178 -2.55 -14.29 -13.47
CA ARG A 178 -1.29 -14.22 -12.71
C ARG A 178 -0.88 -12.76 -12.42
N LEU A 179 -0.99 -11.88 -13.41
CA LEU A 179 -0.65 -10.46 -13.25
C LEU A 179 -1.63 -9.78 -12.28
N ILE A 180 -2.94 -10.02 -12.45
CA ILE A 180 -3.98 -9.48 -11.57
C ILE A 180 -3.78 -9.97 -10.13
N SER A 181 -3.50 -11.27 -9.93
CA SER A 181 -3.21 -11.85 -8.61
C SER A 181 -2.00 -11.21 -7.94
N ALA A 182 -0.98 -10.92 -8.73
CA ALA A 182 0.23 -10.25 -8.23
C ALA A 182 -0.01 -8.79 -7.82
N GLY A 183 -1.00 -8.12 -8.40
CA GLY A 183 -1.39 -6.75 -8.04
C GLY A 183 -2.38 -6.68 -6.88
N THR A 184 -3.37 -7.58 -6.89
CA THR A 184 -4.49 -7.52 -5.94
C THR A 184 -4.32 -8.41 -4.70
N TYR A 185 -3.37 -9.35 -4.73
CA TYR A 185 -3.08 -10.33 -3.66
C TYR A 185 -4.21 -11.34 -3.38
N TYR A 186 -5.22 -11.42 -4.25
CA TYR A 186 -6.18 -12.53 -4.22
C TYR A 186 -5.60 -13.78 -4.87
N THR A 187 -6.17 -14.95 -4.53
CA THR A 187 -5.78 -16.22 -5.16
C THR A 187 -6.19 -16.26 -6.63
N ALA A 188 -5.40 -16.95 -7.46
CA ALA A 188 -5.72 -17.11 -8.87
C ALA A 188 -7.12 -17.72 -9.08
N ARG A 189 -7.53 -18.67 -8.23
CA ARG A 189 -8.87 -19.28 -8.27
C ARG A 189 -9.99 -18.25 -8.05
N ALA A 190 -9.87 -17.43 -7.00
CA ALA A 190 -10.88 -16.39 -6.71
C ALA A 190 -11.00 -15.38 -7.86
N LEU A 191 -9.85 -14.99 -8.44
CA LEU A 191 -9.82 -14.06 -9.56
C LEU A 191 -10.35 -14.68 -10.85
N SER A 192 -10.04 -15.95 -11.16
CA SER A 192 -10.62 -16.63 -12.33
C SER A 192 -12.15 -16.66 -12.24
N THR A 193 -12.70 -17.08 -11.09
CA THR A 193 -14.15 -17.09 -10.89
C THR A 193 -14.74 -15.69 -11.02
N ALA A 194 -14.11 -14.66 -10.40
CA ALA A 194 -14.58 -13.28 -10.50
C ALA A 194 -14.53 -12.75 -11.95
N ALA A 195 -13.45 -13.02 -12.67
CA ALA A 195 -13.26 -12.57 -14.04
C ALA A 195 -14.23 -13.23 -15.02
N GLU A 196 -14.48 -14.55 -14.86
CA GLU A 196 -15.45 -15.30 -15.66
C GLU A 196 -16.89 -14.79 -15.42
N ASP A 197 -17.27 -14.56 -14.16
CA ASP A 197 -18.57 -13.98 -13.82
C ASP A 197 -18.76 -12.60 -14.44
N MET A 198 -17.74 -11.72 -14.31
CA MET A 198 -17.80 -10.38 -14.87
C MET A 198 -17.76 -10.38 -16.40
N ALA A 199 -17.06 -11.32 -17.03
CA ALA A 199 -17.08 -11.49 -18.49
C ALA A 199 -18.44 -11.96 -18.97
N ARG A 200 -19.07 -12.90 -18.25
CA ARG A 200 -20.44 -13.36 -18.53
C ARG A 200 -21.46 -12.23 -18.42
N ALA A 201 -21.27 -11.33 -17.45
CA ALA A 201 -22.07 -10.12 -17.29
C ALA A 201 -21.70 -8.99 -18.26
N ARG A 202 -20.72 -9.19 -19.16
CA ARG A 202 -20.19 -8.21 -20.13
C ARG A 202 -19.60 -6.94 -19.50
N LEU A 203 -19.18 -7.02 -18.24
CA LEU A 203 -18.50 -5.94 -17.54
C LEU A 203 -16.99 -5.96 -17.82
N VAL A 204 -16.45 -7.12 -18.19
CA VAL A 204 -15.04 -7.36 -18.53
C VAL A 204 -14.99 -8.15 -19.83
N HIS A 205 -13.98 -7.90 -20.66
CA HIS A 205 -13.70 -8.68 -21.86
C HIS A 205 -12.72 -9.80 -21.56
N ALA A 206 -13.01 -11.02 -22.03
CA ALA A 206 -12.09 -12.14 -22.03
C ALA A 206 -11.50 -12.35 -23.42
N SER A 207 -10.20 -12.66 -23.53
CA SER A 207 -9.56 -12.99 -24.80
C SER A 207 -10.02 -14.38 -25.29
N GLY A 208 -10.00 -14.58 -26.61
CA GLY A 208 -10.21 -15.91 -27.20
C GLY A 208 -8.98 -16.82 -27.16
N ASN A 209 -7.84 -16.33 -26.68
CA ASN A 209 -6.56 -17.02 -26.66
C ASN A 209 -6.34 -17.81 -25.36
N LYS A 210 -5.38 -18.72 -25.37
CA LYS A 210 -4.87 -19.40 -24.16
C LYS A 210 -3.40 -19.01 -23.93
N PRO A 211 -3.01 -18.60 -22.69
CA PRO A 211 -3.88 -18.40 -21.52
C PRO A 211 -4.90 -17.26 -21.72
N VAL A 212 -6.09 -17.39 -21.12
CA VAL A 212 -7.11 -16.36 -21.19
C VAL A 212 -6.63 -15.11 -20.44
N GLU A 213 -6.75 -13.96 -21.11
CA GLU A 213 -6.48 -12.65 -20.55
C GLU A 213 -7.77 -11.84 -20.46
N PHE A 214 -7.77 -10.86 -19.58
CA PHE A 214 -8.94 -10.02 -19.30
C PHE A 214 -8.58 -8.54 -19.44
N ARG A 215 -9.54 -7.74 -19.91
CA ARG A 215 -9.44 -6.28 -19.95
C ARG A 215 -10.78 -5.64 -19.75
N VAL A 216 -10.78 -4.34 -19.50
CA VAL A 216 -11.97 -3.47 -19.56
C VAL A 216 -11.76 -2.39 -20.61
N ASN A 217 -12.85 -1.81 -21.12
CA ASN A 217 -12.76 -0.55 -21.84
C ASN A 217 -12.85 0.59 -20.80
N PRO A 218 -11.82 1.43 -20.61
CA PRO A 218 -11.82 2.46 -19.58
C PRO A 218 -12.89 3.53 -19.77
N LYS A 219 -13.18 3.92 -21.03
CA LYS A 219 -14.04 5.05 -21.36
C LYS A 219 -15.48 4.92 -20.83
N PRO A 220 -16.23 3.80 -21.09
CA PRO A 220 -17.56 3.64 -20.52
C PRO A 220 -17.58 3.67 -18.98
N TRP A 221 -16.53 3.17 -18.34
CA TRP A 221 -16.42 3.20 -16.88
C TRP A 221 -16.13 4.60 -16.34
N SER A 222 -15.26 5.38 -17.00
CA SER A 222 -15.01 6.76 -16.59
C SER A 222 -16.27 7.62 -16.76
N ASP A 223 -17.05 7.41 -17.83
CA ASP A 223 -18.31 8.11 -18.06
C ASP A 223 -19.36 7.73 -17.02
N LEU A 224 -19.53 6.42 -16.74
CA LEU A 224 -20.48 5.92 -15.73
C LEU A 224 -20.16 6.44 -14.32
N LEU A 225 -18.88 6.54 -14.00
CA LEU A 225 -18.39 6.97 -12.69
C LEU A 225 -18.17 8.49 -12.63
N GLU A 226 -18.45 9.23 -13.70
CA GLU A 226 -18.24 10.69 -13.80
C GLU A 226 -16.83 11.12 -13.39
N LEU A 227 -15.83 10.29 -13.77
CA LEU A 227 -14.44 10.55 -13.46
C LEU A 227 -13.77 11.24 -14.65
N PRO A 228 -13.09 12.39 -14.45
CA PRO A 228 -12.39 13.09 -15.54
C PRO A 228 -11.22 12.29 -16.10
N ARG A 229 -10.65 11.44 -15.26
CA ARG A 229 -9.59 10.49 -15.60
C ARG A 229 -9.63 9.29 -14.65
N LEU A 230 -9.09 8.16 -15.08
CA LEU A 230 -8.84 7.02 -14.22
C LEU A 230 -7.43 7.11 -13.63
N SER A 231 -7.31 6.89 -12.34
CA SER A 231 -6.02 6.87 -11.67
C SER A 231 -5.26 5.57 -12.00
N PRO A 232 -3.96 5.64 -12.30
CA PRO A 232 -3.18 4.46 -12.62
C PRO A 232 -3.01 3.53 -11.41
N TRP A 233 -2.97 2.21 -11.68
CA TRP A 233 -2.57 1.23 -10.69
C TRP A 233 -1.10 1.34 -10.36
N ARG A 234 -0.75 1.29 -9.07
CA ARG A 234 0.62 1.16 -8.57
C ARG A 234 0.72 -0.05 -7.65
N TYR A 235 1.83 -0.73 -7.67
CA TYR A 235 2.07 -1.87 -6.77
C TYR A 235 2.59 -1.35 -5.42
N TRP A 236 1.69 -0.68 -4.66
CA TRP A 236 2.03 -0.04 -3.38
C TRP A 236 2.54 -1.03 -2.34
N GLN A 237 1.85 -2.17 -2.20
CA GLN A 237 2.15 -3.14 -1.16
C GLN A 237 3.62 -3.62 -1.14
N PRO A 238 4.23 -4.13 -2.22
CA PRO A 238 5.61 -4.59 -2.18
C PRO A 238 6.58 -3.43 -1.97
N LEU A 239 6.23 -2.22 -2.44
CA LEU A 239 7.04 -1.04 -2.24
C LEU A 239 7.02 -0.58 -0.78
N TYR A 240 5.85 -0.51 -0.17
CA TYR A 240 5.71 -0.15 1.25
C TYR A 240 6.37 -1.17 2.18
N ALA A 241 6.24 -2.46 1.86
CA ALA A 241 6.94 -3.50 2.60
C ALA A 241 8.48 -3.33 2.53
N PHE A 242 9.02 -3.04 1.33
CA PHE A 242 10.44 -2.70 1.18
C PHE A 242 10.84 -1.51 2.04
N LEU A 243 10.09 -0.40 1.96
CA LEU A 243 10.36 0.82 2.72
C LEU A 243 10.40 0.55 4.21
N MET A 244 9.37 -0.10 4.73
CA MET A 244 9.25 -0.31 6.18
C MET A 244 10.27 -1.31 6.72
N ASN A 245 10.58 -2.38 5.99
CA ASN A 245 11.65 -3.30 6.38
C ASN A 245 13.03 -2.63 6.33
N THR A 246 13.25 -1.75 5.35
CA THR A 246 14.51 -1.00 5.24
C THR A 246 14.66 -0.01 6.39
N LEU A 247 13.64 0.80 6.68
CA LEU A 247 13.69 1.79 7.75
C LEU A 247 13.84 1.11 9.12
N ALA A 248 13.07 0.06 9.39
CA ALA A 248 13.19 -0.71 10.62
C ALA A 248 14.59 -1.33 10.80
N TRP A 249 15.22 -1.78 9.70
CA TRP A 249 16.57 -2.28 9.75
C TRP A 249 17.60 -1.17 9.99
N VAL A 250 17.48 -0.02 9.33
CA VAL A 250 18.39 1.13 9.54
C VAL A 250 18.33 1.64 10.99
N ASP A 251 17.18 1.55 11.64
CA ASP A 251 16.99 1.94 13.04
C ASP A 251 17.46 0.87 14.03
N SER A 252 17.86 -0.34 13.57
CA SER A 252 18.24 -1.46 14.43
C SER A 252 19.70 -1.43 14.88
N ASP A 253 19.98 -2.11 16.00
CA ASP A 253 21.34 -2.32 16.49
C ASP A 253 22.20 -3.08 15.47
N GLU A 254 21.62 -3.95 14.65
CA GLU A 254 22.32 -4.68 13.58
C GLU A 254 22.94 -3.71 12.57
N PHE A 255 22.21 -2.67 12.17
CA PHE A 255 22.75 -1.64 11.26
C PHE A 255 23.79 -0.78 11.98
N GLN A 256 23.53 -0.35 13.20
CA GLN A 256 24.40 0.56 13.95
C GLN A 256 25.71 -0.11 14.39
N GLY A 257 25.69 -1.36 14.83
CA GLY A 257 26.85 -2.08 15.34
C GLY A 257 27.53 -3.02 14.33
N GLY A 258 26.92 -3.27 13.16
CA GLY A 258 27.44 -4.18 12.15
C GLY A 258 28.71 -3.66 11.45
N THR A 259 29.52 -4.57 10.92
CA THR A 259 30.62 -4.19 10.00
C THR A 259 30.03 -3.73 8.64
N ASP A 260 30.75 -2.90 7.89
CA ASP A 260 30.28 -2.44 6.56
C ASP A 260 30.02 -3.62 5.59
N TYR A 261 30.73 -4.73 5.78
CA TYR A 261 30.48 -5.97 5.02
C TYR A 261 29.10 -6.59 5.36
N LEU A 262 28.76 -6.74 6.63
CA LEU A 262 27.47 -7.29 7.06
C LEU A 262 26.32 -6.38 6.67
N VAL A 263 26.49 -5.07 6.85
CA VAL A 263 25.50 -4.06 6.46
C VAL A 263 25.27 -4.10 4.94
N SER A 264 26.34 -4.25 4.15
CA SER A 264 26.24 -4.40 2.70
C SER A 264 25.53 -5.70 2.28
N SER A 265 25.81 -6.82 2.97
CA SER A 265 25.11 -8.09 2.73
C SER A 265 23.61 -7.94 2.97
N LYS A 266 23.23 -7.37 4.11
CA LYS A 266 21.80 -7.16 4.46
C LYS A 266 21.09 -6.22 3.50
N ALA A 267 21.77 -5.15 3.05
CA ALA A 267 21.23 -4.24 2.02
C ALA A 267 20.92 -4.97 0.70
N ARG A 268 21.78 -5.93 0.30
CA ARG A 268 21.55 -6.81 -0.87
C ARG A 268 20.32 -7.68 -0.67
N ASP A 269 20.25 -8.33 0.48
CA ASP A 269 19.15 -9.25 0.82
C ASP A 269 17.80 -8.51 0.77
N LEU A 270 17.73 -7.29 1.29
CA LEU A 270 16.53 -6.45 1.23
C LEU A 270 16.11 -6.14 -0.22
N VAL A 271 17.03 -5.72 -1.08
CA VAL A 271 16.71 -5.41 -2.48
C VAL A 271 16.32 -6.67 -3.25
N ILE A 272 16.99 -7.79 -3.02
CA ILE A 272 16.68 -9.08 -3.67
C ILE A 272 15.30 -9.58 -3.22
N ALA A 273 15.02 -9.58 -1.92
CA ALA A 273 13.74 -10.02 -1.36
C ALA A 273 12.56 -9.18 -1.90
N HIS A 274 12.79 -7.88 -2.10
CA HIS A 274 11.76 -6.95 -2.57
C HIS A 274 11.90 -6.55 -4.05
N ARG A 275 12.61 -7.32 -4.88
CA ARG A 275 12.83 -7.00 -6.32
C ARG A 275 11.54 -6.65 -7.06
N ALA A 276 10.43 -7.31 -6.71
CA ALA A 276 9.12 -7.04 -7.31
C ALA A 276 8.60 -5.61 -7.04
N ALA A 277 9.01 -4.96 -5.94
CA ALA A 277 8.67 -3.57 -5.65
C ALA A 277 9.16 -2.62 -6.73
N PHE A 278 10.35 -2.87 -7.23
CA PHE A 278 11.01 -2.04 -8.25
C PHE A 278 10.53 -2.39 -9.65
N THR A 279 10.63 -3.65 -10.04
CA THR A 279 10.33 -4.10 -11.41
C THR A 279 8.89 -3.82 -11.81
N ARG A 280 7.91 -4.01 -10.89
CA ARG A 280 6.50 -3.77 -11.18
C ARG A 280 6.12 -2.29 -11.23
N ASN A 281 6.87 -1.44 -10.54
CA ASN A 281 6.66 0.00 -10.54
C ASN A 281 7.55 0.75 -11.56
N GLY A 282 8.37 0.02 -12.33
CA GLY A 282 9.28 0.64 -13.29
C GLY A 282 10.36 1.50 -12.64
N ILE A 283 10.80 1.12 -11.43
CA ILE A 283 11.88 1.80 -10.72
C ILE A 283 13.18 1.09 -11.10
N ASP A 284 14.03 1.78 -11.85
CA ASP A 284 15.34 1.25 -12.24
C ASP A 284 16.33 1.46 -11.09
N VAL A 285 16.69 0.38 -10.43
CA VAL A 285 17.61 0.38 -9.30
C VAL A 285 18.87 -0.43 -9.61
N PRO A 286 20.04 -0.04 -9.04
CA PRO A 286 21.28 -0.79 -9.21
C PRO A 286 21.12 -2.26 -8.79
N ARG A 287 21.57 -3.17 -9.63
CA ARG A 287 21.51 -4.60 -9.36
C ARG A 287 22.56 -4.98 -8.32
N PRO A 288 22.18 -5.67 -7.23
CA PRO A 288 23.16 -6.10 -6.21
C PRO A 288 24.34 -6.89 -6.75
N GLU A 289 24.13 -7.67 -7.82
CA GLU A 289 25.11 -8.54 -8.45
C GLU A 289 26.27 -7.77 -9.13
N ASP A 290 26.04 -6.52 -9.53
CA ASP A 290 27.03 -5.68 -10.24
C ASP A 290 28.08 -5.06 -9.29
N PHE A 291 27.91 -5.22 -7.97
CA PHE A 291 28.78 -4.61 -6.96
C PHE A 291 29.44 -5.67 -6.08
N LYS A 292 30.68 -5.44 -5.68
CA LYS A 292 31.44 -6.36 -4.80
C LYS A 292 31.57 -5.78 -3.40
N GLY A 293 31.40 -6.64 -2.39
CA GLY A 293 31.63 -6.28 -0.98
C GLY A 293 30.90 -5.00 -0.58
N GLU A 294 31.56 -4.12 0.12
CA GLU A 294 31.03 -2.88 0.70
C GLU A 294 30.66 -1.80 -0.32
N SER A 295 31.13 -1.91 -1.57
CA SER A 295 30.82 -0.94 -2.62
C SER A 295 29.31 -0.83 -2.90
N TYR A 296 28.52 -1.84 -2.54
CA TYR A 296 27.08 -1.83 -2.71
C TYR A 296 26.37 -0.82 -1.80
N LEU A 297 26.94 -0.42 -0.66
CA LEU A 297 26.31 0.55 0.24
C LEU A 297 26.04 1.89 -0.44
N THR A 298 26.94 2.35 -1.31
CA THR A 298 26.74 3.58 -2.08
C THR A 298 25.60 3.40 -3.10
N ALA A 299 25.56 2.25 -3.79
CA ALA A 299 24.49 1.92 -4.73
C ALA A 299 23.13 1.78 -4.01
N PHE A 300 23.13 1.18 -2.81
CA PHE A 300 21.93 1.05 -1.99
C PHE A 300 21.39 2.42 -1.54
N ALA A 301 22.25 3.34 -1.09
CA ALA A 301 21.84 4.71 -0.82
C ALA A 301 21.23 5.39 -2.06
N GLY A 302 21.78 5.11 -3.25
CA GLY A 302 21.20 5.51 -4.54
C GLY A 302 19.80 4.92 -4.75
N THR A 303 19.60 3.63 -4.46
CA THR A 303 18.29 2.95 -4.52
C THR A 303 17.26 3.66 -3.63
N LEU A 304 17.62 4.01 -2.38
CA LEU A 304 16.70 4.70 -1.46
C LEU A 304 16.28 6.06 -2.01
N ARG A 305 17.22 6.87 -2.51
CA ARG A 305 16.94 8.18 -3.10
C ARG A 305 16.09 8.08 -4.38
N MET A 306 16.35 7.07 -5.23
CA MET A 306 15.56 6.84 -6.44
C MET A 306 14.14 6.46 -6.09
N THR A 307 13.96 5.61 -5.07
CA THR A 307 12.64 5.24 -4.55
C THR A 307 11.90 6.45 -3.98
N GLY A 308 12.55 7.29 -3.19
CA GLY A 308 11.96 8.53 -2.66
C GLY A 308 11.50 9.49 -3.77
N ARG A 309 12.33 9.68 -4.80
CA ARG A 309 11.96 10.49 -5.97
C ARG A 309 10.79 9.91 -6.77
N TRP A 310 10.74 8.59 -6.90
CA TRP A 310 9.62 7.93 -7.56
C TRP A 310 8.33 8.13 -6.75
N LEU A 311 8.36 7.95 -5.44
CA LEU A 311 7.24 8.20 -4.53
C LEU A 311 6.68 9.61 -4.72
N ALA A 312 7.50 10.63 -4.69
CA ALA A 312 7.09 12.03 -4.83
C ALA A 312 6.37 12.33 -6.16
N ARG A 313 6.65 11.56 -7.22
CA ARG A 313 6.04 11.72 -8.56
C ARG A 313 4.80 10.86 -8.79
N SER A 314 4.61 9.82 -7.98
CA SER A 314 3.62 8.76 -8.21
C SER A 314 2.35 8.92 -7.38
N VAL A 315 2.32 9.92 -6.52
CA VAL A 315 1.18 10.25 -5.64
C VAL A 315 0.53 11.53 -6.07
#